data_01a71952fcec8195774c73755b1a6410
#
_entry.id   01a71952fcec8195774c73755b1a6410
#
_cell.length_a   1.000
_cell.length_b   1.000
_cell.length_c   1.000
_cell.angle_alpha   90.00
_cell.angle_beta   90.00
_cell.angle_gamma   90.00
#
_symmetry.space_group_name_H-M   'P 1'
#
loop_
_entity.id
_entity.type
_entity.pdbx_description
1 polymer ?
#
loop_
_entity_poly.entity_id
_entity_poly.type
_entity_poly.pdbx_seq_one_letter_code
_entity_poly.pdbx_strand_id
1 'polypeptide(L)'
;MTHTEALFKTIILLHHLAELHKKDNVDLYYIDLFCGAGGTSTGVEQANIGSGSIAKVIACVNHDKNAIASHMANHPYALHFTEDMRTLDLAPIVNLIKKIKFRNPNARFVLWASLECTNFSKAKGGQARDPDSRTLADHLFRYIEEINPDLIQIENVEEFMCWGDLDENGKPISKDKGRLYLRWIERVQYGYLPCRGYQQERHDELFDTFRRGNLLDKVYDFDHRILNAADFGAYTSRKRFFGQFAKKDMPIVWPEPTHCKDGEQTLF
;
A
#
# COMPACT_ATOMS: atom_id res chain seq x y z
N MET A 1 -17.49 -23.67 5.31
CA MET A 1 -16.67 -23.36 6.50
C MET A 1 -17.05 -24.34 7.58
N THR A 2 -16.12 -25.16 8.04
CA THR A 2 -16.38 -26.14 9.11
C THR A 2 -16.53 -25.42 10.45
N HIS A 3 -17.22 -26.09 11.40
CA HIS A 3 -17.36 -25.54 12.77
C HIS A 3 -16.00 -25.26 13.44
N THR A 4 -15.01 -26.12 13.14
CA THR A 4 -13.63 -25.99 13.62
C THR A 4 -12.92 -24.76 13.03
N GLU A 5 -13.10 -24.45 11.75
CA GLU A 5 -12.54 -23.25 11.12
C GLU A 5 -13.16 -21.95 11.67
N ALA A 6 -14.47 -21.97 11.94
CA ALA A 6 -15.17 -20.84 12.55
C ALA A 6 -14.68 -20.59 13.98
N LEU A 7 -14.50 -21.65 14.76
CA LEU A 7 -13.97 -21.58 16.13
C LEU A 7 -12.53 -21.05 16.14
N PHE A 8 -11.67 -21.56 15.25
CA PHE A 8 -10.30 -21.12 15.13
C PHE A 8 -10.18 -19.64 14.74
N LYS A 9 -10.95 -19.19 13.76
CA LYS A 9 -11.05 -17.76 13.41
C LYS A 9 -11.56 -16.91 14.57
N THR A 10 -12.49 -17.40 15.36
CA THR A 10 -13.01 -16.70 16.55
C THR A 10 -11.94 -16.60 17.65
N ILE A 11 -11.19 -17.66 17.90
CA ILE A 11 -10.09 -17.68 18.90
C ILE A 11 -8.99 -16.71 18.49
N ILE A 12 -8.57 -16.70 17.21
CA ILE A 12 -7.59 -15.76 16.68
C ILE A 12 -8.09 -14.33 16.85
N LEU A 13 -9.37 -14.06 16.52
CA LEU A 13 -9.96 -12.73 16.69
C LEU A 13 -10.01 -12.30 18.15
N LEU A 14 -10.35 -13.20 19.09
CA LEU A 14 -10.37 -12.92 20.52
C LEU A 14 -8.98 -12.66 21.08
N HIS A 15 -7.99 -13.45 20.66
CA HIS A 15 -6.59 -13.24 21.04
C HIS A 15 -6.07 -11.91 20.50
N HIS A 16 -6.36 -11.61 19.25
CA HIS A 16 -6.04 -10.35 18.60
C HIS A 16 -6.68 -9.14 19.32
N LEU A 17 -7.94 -9.29 19.73
CA LEU A 17 -8.64 -8.28 20.53
C LEU A 17 -8.03 -8.13 21.94
N ALA A 18 -7.53 -9.21 22.55
CA ALA A 18 -6.85 -9.15 23.83
C ALA A 18 -5.50 -8.42 23.77
N GLU A 19 -4.74 -8.63 22.68
CA GLU A 19 -3.48 -7.90 22.45
C GLU A 19 -3.72 -6.41 22.15
N LEU A 20 -4.83 -6.07 21.48
CA LEU A 20 -5.26 -4.67 21.31
C LEU A 20 -5.73 -4.02 22.64
N HIS A 21 -5.96 -4.80 23.72
CA HIS A 21 -6.33 -4.28 25.04
C HIS A 21 -5.14 -3.81 25.88
N LYS A 22 -3.91 -4.25 25.53
CA LYS A 22 -2.73 -3.62 26.13
C LYS A 22 -2.74 -2.17 25.68
N LYS A 23 -2.55 -1.24 26.62
CA LYS A 23 -2.38 0.19 26.33
C LYS A 23 -1.10 0.36 25.49
N ASP A 24 -1.24 0.07 24.18
CA ASP A 24 -0.19 0.37 23.23
C ASP A 24 -0.28 1.87 22.94
N ASN A 25 0.81 2.60 23.16
CA ASN A 25 0.95 3.99 22.71
C ASN A 25 1.15 4.02 21.16
N VAL A 26 0.44 3.15 20.45
CA VAL A 26 0.50 3.03 19.01
C VAL A 26 -0.58 3.90 18.40
N ASP A 27 -0.18 4.82 17.53
CA ASP A 27 -1.10 5.71 16.83
C ASP A 27 -1.23 5.37 15.34
N LEU A 28 -0.26 4.64 14.76
CA LEU A 28 -0.24 4.27 13.35
C LEU A 28 -0.54 2.77 13.18
N TYR A 29 -1.59 2.45 12.43
CA TYR A 29 -2.02 1.09 12.16
C TYR A 29 -1.95 0.79 10.66
N TYR A 30 -1.12 -0.20 10.29
CA TYR A 30 -0.83 -0.56 8.91
C TYR A 30 -1.68 -1.73 8.42
N ILE A 31 -2.16 -1.61 7.19
CA ILE A 31 -2.71 -2.68 6.36
C ILE A 31 -1.70 -2.90 5.23
N ASP A 32 -1.05 -4.08 5.20
CA ASP A 32 0.04 -4.41 4.27
C ASP A 32 -0.49 -5.30 3.13
N LEU A 33 -0.67 -4.71 1.95
CA LEU A 33 -1.08 -5.42 0.74
C LEU A 33 0.15 -5.88 -0.04
N PHE A 34 0.09 -7.11 -0.54
CA PHE A 34 1.23 -7.80 -1.16
C PHE A 34 2.40 -7.99 -0.18
N CYS A 35 2.07 -8.29 1.06
CA CYS A 35 2.98 -8.30 2.20
C CYS A 35 4.20 -9.23 2.05
N GLY A 36 4.19 -10.16 1.09
CA GLY A 36 5.25 -11.15 0.91
C GLY A 36 5.53 -11.90 2.22
N ALA A 37 6.80 -12.12 2.53
CA ALA A 37 7.24 -12.76 3.78
C ALA A 37 7.31 -11.81 4.99
N GLY A 38 6.90 -10.54 4.86
CA GLY A 38 6.80 -9.60 5.98
C GLY A 38 7.94 -8.59 6.10
N GLY A 39 8.67 -8.31 5.02
CA GLY A 39 9.77 -7.34 5.07
C GLY A 39 9.31 -5.93 5.48
N THR A 40 8.25 -5.42 4.85
CA THR A 40 7.62 -4.14 5.21
C THR A 40 7.08 -4.16 6.63
N SER A 41 6.31 -5.20 6.97
CA SER A 41 5.72 -5.36 8.29
C SER A 41 6.78 -5.38 9.40
N THR A 42 7.92 -6.05 9.17
CA THR A 42 9.06 -6.02 10.10
C THR A 42 9.61 -4.61 10.28
N GLY A 43 9.79 -3.86 9.18
CA GLY A 43 10.24 -2.47 9.24
C GLY A 43 9.28 -1.56 10.01
N VAL A 44 7.98 -1.72 9.79
CA VAL A 44 6.92 -0.98 10.51
C VAL A 44 6.97 -1.27 12.01
N GLU A 45 7.07 -2.53 12.41
CA GLU A 45 7.05 -2.92 13.83
C GLU A 45 8.37 -2.60 14.56
N GLN A 46 9.48 -2.44 13.83
CA GLN A 46 10.75 -1.97 14.37
C GLN A 46 10.79 -0.45 14.54
N ALA A 47 9.88 0.29 13.91
CA ALA A 47 9.80 1.73 14.08
C ALA A 47 9.38 2.07 15.52
N ASN A 48 10.20 2.84 16.22
CA ASN A 48 9.94 3.26 17.59
C ASN A 48 10.42 4.69 17.84
N ILE A 49 9.84 5.32 18.87
CA ILE A 49 10.30 6.60 19.42
C ILE A 49 10.55 6.39 20.91
N GLY A 50 11.80 6.61 21.32
CA GLY A 50 12.22 6.30 22.69
C GLY A 50 12.12 4.79 22.97
N SER A 51 11.32 4.40 23.95
CA SER A 51 11.09 3.00 24.32
C SER A 51 9.78 2.41 23.81
N GLY A 52 9.00 3.18 23.02
CA GLY A 52 7.66 2.78 22.57
C GLY A 52 7.57 2.55 21.07
N SER A 53 6.88 1.48 20.64
CA SER A 53 6.48 1.30 19.25
C SER A 53 5.44 2.34 18.87
N ILE A 54 5.60 2.97 17.70
CA ILE A 54 4.67 3.98 17.17
C ILE A 54 3.74 3.42 16.11
N ALA A 55 4.04 2.26 15.57
CA ALA A 55 3.30 1.66 14.47
C ALA A 55 3.08 0.15 14.68
N LYS A 56 1.97 -0.35 14.17
CA LYS A 56 1.60 -1.77 14.25
C LYS A 56 0.93 -2.23 12.96
N VAL A 57 1.29 -3.42 12.49
CA VAL A 57 0.58 -4.05 11.37
C VAL A 57 -0.62 -4.80 11.90
N ILE A 58 -1.81 -4.52 11.36
CA ILE A 58 -3.08 -5.11 11.82
C ILE A 58 -3.69 -6.09 10.83
N ALA A 59 -3.35 -5.97 9.55
CA ALA A 59 -3.81 -6.87 8.50
C ALA A 59 -2.79 -6.98 7.38
N CYS A 60 -2.67 -8.16 6.80
CA CYS A 60 -1.80 -8.45 5.67
C CYS A 60 -2.50 -9.34 4.64
N VAL A 61 -2.27 -9.03 3.38
CA VAL A 61 -2.91 -9.71 2.24
C VAL A 61 -1.85 -10.16 1.26
N ASN A 62 -1.88 -11.44 0.91
CA ASN A 62 -1.08 -11.99 -0.19
C ASN A 62 -1.77 -13.23 -0.73
N HIS A 63 -1.70 -13.49 -2.03
CA HIS A 63 -2.28 -14.68 -2.64
C HIS A 63 -1.41 -15.94 -2.46
N ASP A 64 -0.11 -15.78 -2.15
CA ASP A 64 0.82 -16.90 -1.94
C ASP A 64 0.73 -17.43 -0.50
N LYS A 65 0.36 -18.70 -0.37
CA LYS A 65 0.22 -19.40 0.91
C LYS A 65 1.55 -19.48 1.69
N ASN A 66 2.68 -19.65 1.00
CA ASN A 66 3.98 -19.74 1.66
C ASN A 66 4.42 -18.37 2.19
N ALA A 67 4.14 -17.29 1.44
CA ALA A 67 4.37 -15.94 1.90
C ALA A 67 3.56 -15.65 3.16
N ILE A 68 2.26 -15.96 3.17
CA ILE A 68 1.40 -15.78 4.35
C ILE A 68 1.85 -16.65 5.53
N ALA A 69 2.26 -17.91 5.29
CA ALA A 69 2.76 -18.77 6.37
C ALA A 69 4.03 -18.20 7.02
N SER A 70 4.97 -17.70 6.21
CA SER A 70 6.17 -17.02 6.71
C SER A 70 5.84 -15.73 7.46
N HIS A 71 4.93 -14.92 6.90
CA HIS A 71 4.47 -13.69 7.52
C HIS A 71 3.81 -13.95 8.89
N MET A 72 2.93 -14.95 8.96
CA MET A 72 2.24 -15.34 10.20
C MET A 72 3.21 -15.81 11.29
N ALA A 73 4.29 -16.50 10.92
CA ALA A 73 5.30 -16.92 11.87
C ALA A 73 6.05 -15.74 12.53
N ASN A 74 6.24 -14.64 11.80
CA ASN A 74 6.96 -13.46 12.27
C ASN A 74 6.04 -12.38 12.86
N HIS A 75 4.80 -12.30 12.37
CA HIS A 75 3.80 -11.28 12.74
C HIS A 75 2.47 -11.91 13.16
N PRO A 76 2.44 -12.77 14.21
CA PRO A 76 1.26 -13.60 14.54
C PRO A 76 0.03 -12.78 14.96
N TYR A 77 0.21 -11.51 15.29
CA TYR A 77 -0.87 -10.63 15.78
C TYR A 77 -1.64 -9.91 14.68
N ALA A 78 -1.19 -9.96 13.43
CA ALA A 78 -1.92 -9.39 12.32
C ALA A 78 -3.02 -10.34 11.81
N LEU A 79 -4.08 -9.80 11.21
CA LEU A 79 -5.01 -10.60 10.42
C LEU A 79 -4.33 -11.00 9.10
N HIS A 80 -4.41 -12.27 8.75
CA HIS A 80 -3.78 -12.81 7.54
C HIS A 80 -4.83 -13.29 6.54
N PHE A 81 -4.69 -12.84 5.30
CA PHE A 81 -5.57 -13.20 4.20
C PHE A 81 -4.77 -13.81 3.06
N THR A 82 -5.04 -15.10 2.78
CA THR A 82 -4.47 -15.84 1.63
C THR A 82 -5.46 -15.77 0.49
N GLU A 83 -5.68 -14.58 -0.02
CA GLU A 83 -6.73 -14.30 -1.00
C GLU A 83 -6.24 -13.30 -2.04
N ASP A 84 -6.92 -13.30 -3.18
CA ASP A 84 -6.71 -12.29 -4.21
C ASP A 84 -7.24 -10.93 -3.72
N MET A 85 -6.41 -9.91 -3.75
CA MET A 85 -6.80 -8.56 -3.34
C MET A 85 -7.99 -8.00 -4.13
N ARG A 86 -8.21 -8.51 -5.36
CA ARG A 86 -9.31 -8.07 -6.23
C ARG A 86 -10.67 -8.49 -5.69
N THR A 87 -10.75 -9.62 -4.99
CA THR A 87 -12.00 -10.27 -4.57
C THR A 87 -12.13 -10.41 -3.05
N LEU A 88 -11.08 -10.12 -2.28
CA LEU A 88 -11.08 -10.22 -0.81
C LEU A 88 -12.30 -9.49 -0.22
N ASP A 89 -12.99 -10.15 0.71
CA ASP A 89 -13.99 -9.47 1.56
C ASP A 89 -13.29 -8.54 2.56
N LEU A 90 -13.53 -7.24 2.46
CA LEU A 90 -12.91 -6.23 3.31
C LEU A 90 -13.62 -6.04 4.66
N ALA A 91 -14.79 -6.62 4.86
CA ALA A 91 -15.56 -6.45 6.09
C ALA A 91 -14.79 -6.80 7.37
N PRO A 92 -13.94 -7.86 7.43
CA PRO A 92 -13.12 -8.14 8.62
C PRO A 92 -12.14 -7.00 8.95
N ILE A 93 -11.47 -6.44 7.94
CA ILE A 93 -10.51 -5.33 8.09
C ILE A 93 -11.25 -4.06 8.54
N VAL A 94 -12.35 -3.71 7.87
CA VAL A 94 -13.16 -2.53 8.19
C VAL A 94 -13.72 -2.60 9.61
N ASN A 95 -14.19 -3.78 10.03
CA ASN A 95 -14.69 -3.99 11.39
C ASN A 95 -13.59 -3.86 12.44
N LEU A 96 -12.37 -4.33 12.15
CA LEU A 96 -11.21 -4.15 13.03
C LEU A 96 -10.87 -2.65 13.17
N ILE A 97 -10.81 -1.92 12.06
CA ILE A 97 -10.56 -0.47 12.03
C ILE A 97 -11.60 0.28 12.89
N LYS A 98 -12.89 -0.03 12.73
CA LYS A 98 -13.96 0.58 13.55
C LYS A 98 -13.76 0.32 15.03
N LYS A 99 -13.37 -0.90 15.42
CA LYS A 99 -13.08 -1.23 16.83
C LYS A 99 -11.87 -0.49 17.38
N ILE A 100 -10.80 -0.34 16.57
CA ILE A 100 -9.62 0.43 16.95
C ILE A 100 -10.00 1.90 17.13
N LYS A 101 -10.68 2.51 16.17
CA LYS A 101 -11.14 3.91 16.24
C LYS A 101 -12.05 4.18 17.44
N PHE A 102 -12.91 3.25 17.79
CA PHE A 102 -13.76 3.36 18.96
C PHE A 102 -12.95 3.45 20.28
N ARG A 103 -11.82 2.74 20.35
CA ARG A 103 -10.94 2.73 21.54
C ARG A 103 -9.89 3.83 21.53
N ASN A 104 -9.35 4.13 20.37
CA ASN A 104 -8.38 5.18 20.14
C ASN A 104 -8.88 6.08 19.00
N PRO A 105 -9.62 7.17 19.30
CA PRO A 105 -10.11 8.10 18.30
C PRO A 105 -8.99 8.79 17.50
N ASN A 106 -7.77 8.85 18.04
CA ASN A 106 -6.59 9.43 17.38
C ASN A 106 -5.87 8.45 16.45
N ALA A 107 -6.30 7.16 16.43
CA ALA A 107 -5.70 6.16 15.58
C ALA A 107 -5.71 6.57 14.10
N ARG A 108 -4.54 6.48 13.45
CA ARG A 108 -4.33 6.73 12.03
C ARG A 108 -4.09 5.43 11.29
N PHE A 109 -4.65 5.31 10.11
CA PHE A 109 -4.59 4.09 9.31
C PHE A 109 -3.78 4.33 8.04
N VAL A 110 -2.82 3.45 7.84
CA VAL A 110 -1.92 3.47 6.69
C VAL A 110 -2.23 2.26 5.81
N LEU A 111 -2.49 2.51 4.55
CA LEU A 111 -2.59 1.48 3.52
C LEU A 111 -1.24 1.40 2.80
N TRP A 112 -0.49 0.33 3.04
CA TRP A 112 0.73 0.03 2.30
C TRP A 112 0.42 -0.95 1.17
N ALA A 113 0.96 -0.71 -0.02
CA ALA A 113 0.83 -1.61 -1.16
C ALA A 113 2.13 -1.74 -1.95
N SER A 114 2.74 -2.93 -1.89
CA SER A 114 3.87 -3.31 -2.75
C SER A 114 3.34 -4.02 -3.98
N LEU A 115 2.79 -3.24 -4.93
CA LEU A 115 2.09 -3.75 -6.10
C LEU A 115 3.01 -4.64 -6.96
N GLU A 116 2.51 -5.77 -7.43
CA GLU A 116 3.27 -6.64 -8.33
C GLU A 116 3.67 -5.92 -9.61
N CYS A 117 4.96 -5.97 -9.91
CA CYS A 117 5.58 -5.26 -11.04
C CYS A 117 5.91 -6.17 -12.22
N THR A 118 5.28 -7.36 -12.30
CA THR A 118 5.66 -8.39 -13.29
C THR A 118 5.61 -7.91 -14.73
N ASN A 119 4.81 -6.88 -15.04
CA ASN A 119 4.70 -6.27 -16.36
C ASN A 119 5.50 -4.97 -16.56
N PHE A 120 6.08 -4.41 -15.50
CA PHE A 120 6.88 -3.18 -15.60
C PHE A 120 8.39 -3.45 -15.50
N SER A 121 8.79 -4.59 -14.92
CA SER A 121 10.20 -4.89 -14.62
C SER A 121 11.01 -5.28 -15.85
N LYS A 122 12.15 -4.63 -16.06
CA LYS A 122 13.18 -4.98 -17.06
C LYS A 122 13.83 -6.34 -16.81
N ALA A 123 13.73 -6.90 -15.61
CA ALA A 123 14.43 -8.12 -15.20
C ALA A 123 14.04 -9.38 -16.00
N LYS A 124 12.98 -9.34 -16.80
CA LYS A 124 12.49 -10.46 -17.63
C LYS A 124 12.36 -10.12 -19.11
N GLY A 125 13.18 -9.20 -19.64
CA GLY A 125 13.22 -8.91 -21.08
C GLY A 125 12.02 -8.15 -21.63
N GLY A 126 11.20 -7.52 -20.80
CA GLY A 126 10.13 -6.60 -21.22
C GLY A 126 8.90 -7.28 -21.86
N GLN A 127 8.73 -8.60 -21.74
CA GLN A 127 7.51 -9.27 -22.18
C GLN A 127 6.39 -9.09 -21.16
N ALA A 128 5.29 -8.47 -21.55
CA ALA A 128 4.06 -8.39 -20.78
C ALA A 128 3.48 -9.81 -20.63
N ARG A 129 3.43 -10.33 -19.40
CA ARG A 129 2.93 -11.69 -19.13
C ARG A 129 1.45 -11.73 -18.81
N ASP A 130 0.90 -10.68 -18.25
CA ASP A 130 -0.49 -10.63 -17.83
C ASP A 130 -0.99 -9.18 -17.91
N PRO A 131 -1.91 -8.87 -18.85
CA PRO A 131 -2.55 -7.56 -18.90
C PRO A 131 -3.22 -7.17 -17.58
N ASP A 132 -3.75 -8.15 -16.83
CA ASP A 132 -4.42 -7.92 -15.56
C ASP A 132 -3.49 -7.38 -14.46
N SER A 133 -2.21 -7.75 -14.45
CA SER A 133 -1.29 -7.25 -13.43
C SER A 133 -0.97 -5.76 -13.60
N ARG A 134 -1.21 -5.17 -14.77
CA ARG A 134 -1.12 -3.72 -15.00
C ARG A 134 -2.28 -2.97 -14.35
N THR A 135 -3.39 -3.64 -14.10
CA THR A 135 -4.61 -3.06 -13.50
C THR A 135 -4.66 -3.21 -11.99
N LEU A 136 -3.69 -3.90 -11.37
CA LEU A 136 -3.69 -4.10 -9.91
C LEU A 136 -3.73 -2.78 -9.12
N ALA A 137 -3.12 -1.72 -9.66
CA ALA A 137 -3.20 -0.39 -9.06
C ALA A 137 -4.63 0.14 -8.99
N ASP A 138 -5.48 -0.16 -9.99
CA ASP A 138 -6.89 0.26 -9.99
C ASP A 138 -7.71 -0.47 -8.92
N HIS A 139 -7.33 -1.69 -8.55
CA HIS A 139 -8.00 -2.41 -7.48
C HIS A 139 -7.74 -1.83 -6.08
N LEU A 140 -6.74 -0.94 -5.91
CA LEU A 140 -6.56 -0.21 -4.66
C LEU A 140 -7.73 0.73 -4.35
N PHE A 141 -8.45 1.22 -5.35
CA PHE A 141 -9.57 2.12 -5.13
C PHE A 141 -10.64 1.53 -4.20
N ARG A 142 -10.93 0.23 -4.30
CA ARG A 142 -11.88 -0.41 -3.37
C ARG A 142 -11.41 -0.40 -1.91
N TYR A 143 -10.09 -0.52 -1.68
CA TYR A 143 -9.51 -0.42 -0.33
C TYR A 143 -9.53 1.02 0.16
N ILE A 144 -9.23 1.99 -0.70
CA ILE A 144 -9.28 3.41 -0.36
C ILE A 144 -10.70 3.81 0.04
N GLU A 145 -11.70 3.35 -0.71
CA GLU A 145 -13.12 3.60 -0.44
C GLU A 145 -13.57 3.00 0.90
N GLU A 146 -13.33 1.71 1.11
CA GLU A 146 -13.84 0.96 2.26
C GLU A 146 -13.09 1.31 3.57
N ILE A 147 -11.77 1.52 3.48
CA ILE A 147 -10.88 1.76 4.61
C ILE A 147 -10.80 3.26 4.94
N ASN A 148 -10.82 4.12 3.92
CA ASN A 148 -10.61 5.57 4.03
C ASN A 148 -9.31 5.91 4.80
N PRO A 149 -8.13 5.41 4.35
CA PRO A 149 -6.88 5.54 5.08
C PRO A 149 -6.45 7.00 5.25
N ASP A 150 -5.68 7.29 6.30
CA ASP A 150 -5.10 8.62 6.53
C ASP A 150 -3.84 8.83 5.68
N LEU A 151 -3.10 7.74 5.41
CA LEU A 151 -1.91 7.73 4.56
C LEU A 151 -1.95 6.50 3.65
N ILE A 152 -1.56 6.66 2.38
CA ILE A 152 -1.38 5.56 1.43
C ILE A 152 0.08 5.56 1.00
N GLN A 153 0.74 4.42 1.12
CA GLN A 153 2.14 4.24 0.74
C GLN A 153 2.26 3.16 -0.32
N ILE A 154 2.92 3.49 -1.42
CA ILE A 154 3.07 2.60 -2.58
C ILE A 154 4.54 2.30 -2.79
N GLU A 155 4.90 1.03 -2.93
CA GLU A 155 6.21 0.59 -3.44
C GLU A 155 6.06 -0.05 -4.80
N ASN A 156 6.95 0.29 -5.73
CA ASN A 156 7.01 -0.35 -7.04
C ASN A 156 8.40 -0.20 -7.68
N VAL A 157 8.58 -0.74 -8.87
CA VAL A 157 9.75 -0.45 -9.71
C VAL A 157 9.63 0.96 -10.30
N GLU A 158 10.78 1.55 -10.71
CA GLU A 158 10.80 2.90 -11.33
C GLU A 158 9.89 2.96 -12.58
N GLU A 159 9.80 1.86 -13.31
CA GLU A 159 9.01 1.75 -14.54
C GLU A 159 7.49 1.87 -14.29
N PHE A 160 7.02 1.81 -13.06
CA PHE A 160 5.63 2.09 -12.71
C PHE A 160 5.19 3.48 -13.20
N MET A 161 6.09 4.46 -13.16
CA MET A 161 5.82 5.80 -13.68
C MET A 161 5.60 5.83 -15.20
N CYS A 162 6.07 4.80 -15.93
CA CYS A 162 5.85 4.67 -17.37
C CYS A 162 4.50 4.01 -17.73
N TRP A 163 3.66 3.71 -16.72
CA TRP A 163 2.38 3.07 -16.96
C TRP A 163 1.48 3.92 -17.87
N GLY A 164 1.24 3.41 -19.07
CA GLY A 164 0.54 4.10 -20.14
C GLY A 164 0.36 3.20 -21.34
N ASP A 165 0.16 3.84 -22.49
CA ASP A 165 -0.03 3.14 -23.75
C ASP A 165 1.24 2.37 -24.15
N LEU A 166 1.06 1.27 -24.88
CA LEU A 166 2.13 0.44 -25.38
C LEU A 166 2.24 0.62 -26.91
N ASP A 167 3.46 0.49 -27.41
CA ASP A 167 3.69 0.40 -28.85
C ASP A 167 3.26 -0.98 -29.40
N GLU A 168 3.38 -1.17 -30.71
CA GLU A 168 3.07 -2.42 -31.41
C GLU A 168 3.88 -3.64 -30.93
N ASN A 169 5.00 -3.41 -30.24
CA ASN A 169 5.86 -4.43 -29.66
C ASN A 169 5.59 -4.65 -28.16
N GLY A 170 4.56 -4.00 -27.59
CA GLY A 170 4.22 -4.10 -26.17
C GLY A 170 5.14 -3.31 -25.24
N LYS A 171 5.91 -2.33 -25.75
CA LYS A 171 6.78 -1.47 -24.93
C LYS A 171 6.07 -0.16 -24.58
N PRO A 172 6.30 0.40 -23.37
CA PRO A 172 5.76 1.70 -23.01
C PRO A 172 6.20 2.79 -23.99
N ILE A 173 5.24 3.57 -24.50
CA ILE A 173 5.50 4.71 -25.39
C ILE A 173 6.17 5.85 -24.63
N SER A 174 5.76 6.06 -23.37
CA SER A 174 6.37 7.06 -22.48
C SER A 174 7.55 6.45 -21.73
N LYS A 175 8.68 7.17 -21.70
CA LYS A 175 9.87 6.79 -20.92
C LYS A 175 9.86 7.37 -19.51
N ASP A 176 9.13 8.49 -19.29
CA ASP A 176 9.14 9.23 -18.03
C ASP A 176 7.87 9.00 -17.22
N LYS A 177 6.77 9.65 -17.65
CA LYS A 177 5.48 9.55 -16.98
C LYS A 177 4.38 9.15 -17.95
N GLY A 178 3.85 7.94 -17.76
CA GLY A 178 2.78 7.41 -18.59
C GLY A 178 1.43 8.07 -18.27
N ARG A 179 0.55 8.09 -19.26
CA ARG A 179 -0.79 8.69 -19.16
C ARG A 179 -1.63 8.03 -18.05
N LEU A 180 -1.58 6.69 -17.93
CA LEU A 180 -2.36 5.95 -16.95
C LEU A 180 -1.81 6.17 -15.53
N TYR A 181 -0.48 6.26 -15.36
CA TYR A 181 0.14 6.61 -14.08
C TYR A 181 -0.34 7.99 -13.58
N LEU A 182 -0.25 9.01 -14.42
CA LEU A 182 -0.67 10.37 -14.04
C LEU A 182 -2.15 10.41 -13.70
N ARG A 183 -2.98 9.74 -14.51
CA ARG A 183 -4.42 9.63 -14.26
C ARG A 183 -4.75 8.93 -12.95
N TRP A 184 -4.04 7.86 -12.66
CA TRP A 184 -4.21 7.11 -11.41
C TRP A 184 -3.84 7.97 -10.20
N ILE A 185 -2.71 8.70 -10.25
CA ILE A 185 -2.30 9.64 -9.19
C ILE A 185 -3.40 10.68 -8.94
N GLU A 186 -3.89 11.32 -10.00
CA GLU A 186 -4.95 12.33 -9.87
C GLU A 186 -6.21 11.75 -9.23
N ARG A 187 -6.66 10.58 -9.66
CA ARG A 187 -7.85 9.94 -9.11
C ARG A 187 -7.71 9.65 -7.62
N VAL A 188 -6.56 9.15 -7.17
CA VAL A 188 -6.30 8.94 -5.74
C VAL A 188 -6.31 10.27 -5.00
N GLN A 189 -5.65 11.30 -5.52
CA GLN A 189 -5.56 12.62 -4.89
C GLN A 189 -6.94 13.26 -4.63
N TYR A 190 -7.85 13.10 -5.56
CA TYR A 190 -9.20 13.67 -5.44
C TYR A 190 -10.21 12.70 -4.82
N GLY A 191 -9.80 11.50 -4.42
CA GLY A 191 -10.71 10.48 -3.89
C GLY A 191 -11.79 10.06 -4.89
N TYR A 192 -11.55 10.31 -6.19
CA TYR A 192 -12.50 9.99 -7.24
C TYR A 192 -12.41 8.51 -7.60
N LEU A 193 -13.30 7.77 -7.03
CA LEU A 193 -13.35 6.31 -7.14
C LEU A 193 -14.26 5.93 -8.31
N PRO A 194 -13.84 4.96 -9.16
CA PRO A 194 -14.70 4.49 -10.24
C PRO A 194 -15.93 3.80 -9.65
N CYS A 195 -17.13 4.31 -9.97
CA CYS A 195 -18.36 3.65 -9.55
C CYS A 195 -18.47 2.28 -10.21
N ARG A 196 -18.73 1.25 -9.43
CA ARG A 196 -18.98 -0.11 -9.94
C ARG A 196 -20.11 -0.07 -10.96
N GLY A 197 -19.82 -0.54 -12.19
CA GLY A 197 -20.82 -0.75 -13.24
C GLY A 197 -20.95 0.33 -14.32
N TYR A 198 -20.14 1.39 -14.28
CA TYR A 198 -20.10 2.38 -15.37
C TYR A 198 -18.92 2.13 -16.33
N GLN A 199 -19.11 2.52 -17.60
CA GLN A 199 -18.04 2.49 -18.59
C GLN A 199 -16.92 3.46 -18.17
N GLN A 200 -15.68 2.97 -18.14
CA GLN A 200 -14.50 3.70 -17.66
C GLN A 200 -14.34 5.07 -18.34
N GLU A 201 -14.57 5.13 -19.67
CA GLU A 201 -14.43 6.36 -20.46
C GLU A 201 -15.38 7.48 -19.99
N ARG A 202 -16.64 7.14 -19.71
CA ARG A 202 -17.63 8.11 -19.25
C ARG A 202 -17.33 8.64 -17.84
N HIS A 203 -16.71 7.82 -17.02
CA HIS A 203 -16.22 8.23 -15.70
C HIS A 203 -15.06 9.22 -15.81
N ASP A 204 -14.14 8.97 -16.73
CA ASP A 204 -12.99 9.81 -16.97
C ASP A 204 -13.41 11.19 -17.46
N GLU A 205 -14.40 11.29 -18.34
CA GLU A 205 -14.99 12.56 -18.80
C GLU A 205 -15.66 13.36 -17.67
N LEU A 206 -16.43 12.67 -16.81
CA LEU A 206 -17.06 13.28 -15.65
C LEU A 206 -16.02 13.78 -14.64
N PHE A 207 -15.01 12.98 -14.34
CA PHE A 207 -13.91 13.40 -13.48
C PHE A 207 -13.21 14.66 -14.00
N ASP A 208 -12.88 14.69 -15.28
CA ASP A 208 -12.26 15.84 -15.90
C ASP A 208 -13.15 17.08 -15.85
N THR A 209 -14.45 16.91 -16.04
CA THR A 209 -15.43 17.99 -15.98
C THR A 209 -15.50 18.57 -14.58
N PHE A 210 -15.64 17.73 -13.55
CA PHE A 210 -15.72 18.16 -12.16
C PHE A 210 -14.41 18.77 -11.67
N ARG A 211 -13.26 18.21 -12.04
CA ARG A 211 -11.95 18.75 -11.70
C ARG A 211 -11.71 20.12 -12.34
N ARG A 212 -12.00 20.29 -13.63
CA ARG A 212 -11.86 21.58 -14.34
C ARG A 212 -12.81 22.62 -13.79
N GLY A 213 -14.00 22.24 -13.35
CA GLY A 213 -14.98 23.11 -12.71
C GLY A 213 -14.68 23.44 -11.24
N ASN A 214 -13.56 22.96 -10.67
CA ASN A 214 -13.23 23.08 -9.24
C ASN A 214 -14.33 22.55 -8.31
N LEU A 215 -15.05 21.50 -8.76
CA LEU A 215 -16.14 20.87 -8.00
C LEU A 215 -15.64 19.70 -7.13
N LEU A 216 -14.36 19.33 -7.24
CA LEU A 216 -13.71 18.28 -6.44
C LEU A 216 -12.65 18.90 -5.56
N ASP A 217 -12.75 18.65 -4.26
CA ASP A 217 -11.70 18.96 -3.32
C ASP A 217 -10.61 17.86 -3.33
N LYS A 218 -9.37 18.30 -3.23
CA LYS A 218 -8.23 17.38 -3.11
C LYS A 218 -8.23 16.76 -1.71
N VAL A 219 -8.35 15.43 -1.66
CA VAL A 219 -8.40 14.64 -0.42
C VAL A 219 -6.99 14.33 0.10
N TYR A 220 -6.08 13.99 -0.82
CA TYR A 220 -4.71 13.59 -0.50
C TYR A 220 -3.69 14.48 -1.19
N ASP A 221 -2.69 14.94 -0.45
CA ASP A 221 -1.44 15.44 -1.03
C ASP A 221 -0.59 14.26 -1.46
N PHE A 222 0.23 14.45 -2.50
CA PHE A 222 1.07 13.39 -3.08
C PHE A 222 2.48 13.86 -3.29
N ASP A 223 3.44 13.02 -2.88
CA ASP A 223 4.84 13.13 -3.26
C ASP A 223 5.43 11.73 -3.50
N HIS A 224 6.54 11.65 -4.23
CA HIS A 224 7.21 10.39 -4.52
C HIS A 224 8.72 10.57 -4.61
N ARG A 225 9.45 9.51 -4.29
CA ARG A 225 10.90 9.44 -4.45
C ARG A 225 11.32 8.09 -5.04
N ILE A 226 12.44 8.09 -5.74
CA ILE A 226 13.16 6.88 -6.08
C ILE A 226 14.24 6.71 -5.00
N LEU A 227 14.09 5.67 -4.18
CA LEU A 227 15.04 5.37 -3.11
C LEU A 227 15.88 4.15 -3.49
N ASN A 228 17.17 4.23 -3.17
CA ASN A 228 18.11 3.12 -3.36
C ASN A 228 18.41 2.49 -2.00
N ALA A 229 18.19 1.21 -1.86
CA ALA A 229 18.39 0.50 -0.60
C ALA A 229 19.82 0.62 -0.06
N ALA A 230 20.83 0.76 -0.94
CA ALA A 230 22.21 0.97 -0.53
C ALA A 230 22.41 2.26 0.26
N ASP A 231 21.64 3.31 -0.03
CA ASP A 231 21.75 4.61 0.65
C ASP A 231 21.25 4.54 2.11
N PHE A 232 20.62 3.42 2.48
CA PHE A 232 20.12 3.11 3.83
C PHE A 232 20.82 1.90 4.47
N GLY A 233 21.99 1.53 3.99
CA GLY A 233 22.83 0.48 4.57
C GLY A 233 22.54 -0.94 4.10
N ALA A 234 21.66 -1.16 3.14
CA ALA A 234 21.46 -2.49 2.58
C ALA A 234 22.57 -2.85 1.58
N TYR A 235 23.04 -4.11 1.60
CA TYR A 235 24.08 -4.61 0.68
C TYR A 235 23.54 -4.87 -0.73
N THR A 236 22.70 -3.97 -1.23
CA THR A 236 22.15 -4.05 -2.59
C THR A 236 21.81 -2.67 -3.11
N SER A 237 22.09 -2.42 -4.40
CA SER A 237 21.71 -1.19 -5.10
C SER A 237 20.29 -1.26 -5.67
N ARG A 238 19.36 -1.84 -4.91
CA ARG A 238 17.95 -1.98 -5.32
C ARG A 238 17.25 -0.63 -5.26
N LYS A 239 16.95 -0.07 -6.42
CA LYS A 239 16.17 1.16 -6.55
C LYS A 239 14.69 0.84 -6.68
N ARG A 240 13.86 1.63 -6.00
CA ARG A 240 12.40 1.51 -6.04
C ARG A 240 11.73 2.87 -6.02
N PHE A 241 10.60 2.91 -6.70
CA PHE A 241 9.63 3.97 -6.56
C PHE A 241 8.92 3.82 -5.22
N PHE A 242 8.83 4.92 -4.48
CA PHE A 242 7.96 5.07 -3.33
C PHE A 242 7.06 6.28 -3.53
N GLY A 243 5.76 6.09 -3.40
CA GLY A 243 4.76 7.15 -3.46
C GLY A 243 4.02 7.25 -2.13
N GLN A 244 3.73 8.46 -1.69
CA GLN A 244 2.93 8.73 -0.50
C GLN A 244 1.77 9.65 -0.84
N PHE A 245 0.56 9.24 -0.43
CA PHE A 245 -0.63 10.08 -0.46
C PHE A 245 -1.09 10.30 0.97
N ALA A 246 -1.13 11.55 1.41
CA ALA A 246 -1.45 11.90 2.79
C ALA A 246 -2.66 12.84 2.84
N LYS A 247 -3.60 12.61 3.77
CA LYS A 247 -4.63 13.60 4.09
C LYS A 247 -3.99 14.86 4.62
N LYS A 248 -4.69 16.01 4.51
CA LYS A 248 -4.17 17.35 4.85
C LYS A 248 -3.59 17.48 6.27
N ASP A 249 -4.01 16.62 7.19
CA ASP A 249 -3.53 16.59 8.58
C ASP A 249 -2.40 15.60 8.83
N MET A 250 -1.92 14.92 7.78
CA MET A 250 -0.83 13.97 7.84
C MET A 250 0.39 14.50 7.08
N PRO A 251 1.58 14.49 7.68
CA PRO A 251 2.80 14.90 6.99
C PRO A 251 3.27 13.83 6.01
N ILE A 252 3.78 14.25 4.86
CA ILE A 252 4.61 13.41 3.99
C ILE A 252 6.06 13.57 4.45
N VAL A 253 6.67 12.48 4.90
CA VAL A 253 8.04 12.47 5.42
C VAL A 253 8.86 11.44 4.66
N TRP A 254 10.11 11.80 4.35
CA TRP A 254 11.05 10.92 3.67
C TRP A 254 12.26 10.67 4.56
N PRO A 255 12.79 9.43 4.57
CA PRO A 255 14.01 9.14 5.31
C PRO A 255 15.20 9.85 4.67
N GLU A 256 16.13 10.31 5.51
CA GLU A 256 17.42 10.81 5.05
C GLU A 256 18.39 9.64 4.84
N PRO A 257 19.19 9.65 3.76
CA PRO A 257 20.21 8.65 3.53
C PRO A 257 21.20 8.57 4.69
N THR A 258 21.50 7.36 5.15
CA THR A 258 22.47 7.08 6.22
C THR A 258 23.82 6.62 5.67
N HIS A 259 23.91 6.29 4.38
CA HIS A 259 25.09 5.81 3.68
C HIS A 259 25.23 6.54 2.34
N CYS A 260 26.42 6.96 1.99
CA CYS A 260 26.72 7.49 0.67
C CYS A 260 27.85 6.71 -0.02
N LYS A 261 27.94 6.81 -1.34
CA LYS A 261 28.95 6.10 -2.13
C LYS A 261 30.39 6.54 -1.82
N ASP A 262 30.59 7.73 -1.31
CA ASP A 262 31.90 8.36 -1.15
C ASP A 262 32.46 8.28 0.29
N GLY A 263 31.87 7.43 1.14
CA GLY A 263 32.38 7.10 2.46
C GLY A 263 32.28 8.21 3.52
N GLU A 264 31.64 9.33 3.21
CA GLU A 264 31.28 10.31 4.24
C GLU A 264 30.08 9.79 5.03
N GLN A 265 30.36 9.23 6.20
CA GLN A 265 29.34 8.98 7.20
C GLN A 265 28.81 10.33 7.68
N THR A 266 27.56 10.66 7.41
CA THR A 266 26.85 11.67 8.19
C THR A 266 26.65 11.08 9.57
N LEU A 267 27.55 11.38 10.47
CA LEU A 267 27.41 11.12 11.90
C LEU A 267 26.30 12.06 12.43
N PHE A 268 25.21 11.47 12.88
CA PHE A 268 24.29 12.11 13.83
C PHE A 268 24.42 11.47 15.18
#